data_e5804cc21059d5fc4c3764f1ecc0881b
#
_entry.id   e5804cc21059d5fc4c3764f1ecc0881b
#
_cell.length_a   1.000
_cell.length_b   1.000
_cell.length_c   1.000
_cell.angle_alpha   90.00
_cell.angle_beta   90.00
_cell.angle_gamma   90.00
#
_symmetry.space_group_name_H-M   'P 1'
#
loop_
_entity.id
_entity.type
_entity.pdbx_description
1 polymer ?
#
loop_
_entity_poly.entity_id
_entity_poly.type
_entity_poly.pdbx_seq_one_letter_code
_entity_poly.pdbx_strand_id
1 'polypeptide(L)'
;MRGAIAANNRSGGYFSDSIFKSYLAEALLMRREMEGAEAALQDAFAFVERSGERFWLADLYRVDGQIALRRPETDRERAEACFLKAIEIAHGQEARMLELRAATDLARLWREAGAPNDPRALLEPILAAIEGGETTRDVRNARALLAEIV
;
A
#
# COMPACT_ATOMS: atom_id res chain seq x y z
N MET A 1 14.37 9.55 -9.15
CA MET A 1 12.93 9.23 -9.18
C MET A 1 12.07 10.30 -9.83
N ARG A 2 12.12 11.56 -9.40
CA ARG A 2 11.38 12.67 -10.03
C ARG A 2 11.75 12.88 -11.50
N GLY A 3 13.03 12.78 -11.85
CA GLY A 3 13.49 12.86 -13.23
C GLY A 3 12.99 11.74 -14.14
N ALA A 4 12.86 10.51 -13.60
CA ALA A 4 12.32 9.37 -14.32
C ALA A 4 10.83 9.56 -14.65
N ILE A 5 10.04 10.13 -13.73
CA ILE A 5 8.63 10.45 -13.97
C ILE A 5 8.48 11.46 -15.09
N ALA A 6 9.27 12.54 -15.06
CA ALA A 6 9.25 13.58 -16.09
C ALA A 6 9.68 13.05 -17.48
N ALA A 7 10.66 12.16 -17.52
CA ALA A 7 11.10 11.51 -18.77
C ALA A 7 10.02 10.56 -19.32
N ASN A 8 9.35 9.80 -18.45
CA ASN A 8 8.27 8.93 -18.82
C ASN A 8 7.09 9.70 -19.45
N ASN A 9 6.72 10.82 -18.87
CA ASN A 9 5.67 11.70 -19.40
C ASN A 9 5.99 12.25 -20.80
N ARG A 10 7.25 12.61 -21.03
CA ARG A 10 7.71 13.11 -22.34
C ARG A 10 7.72 12.04 -23.44
N SER A 11 7.95 10.78 -23.07
CA SER A 11 7.95 9.67 -24.01
C SER A 11 6.56 9.06 -24.25
N GLY A 12 5.49 9.61 -23.65
CA GLY A 12 4.14 9.07 -23.73
C GLY A 12 3.92 7.80 -22.90
N GLY A 13 4.88 7.46 -22.06
CA GLY A 13 4.83 6.29 -21.19
C GLY A 13 4.07 6.55 -19.89
N TYR A 14 2.77 6.79 -19.98
CA TYR A 14 1.92 7.05 -18.80
C TYR A 14 1.64 5.82 -17.93
N PHE A 15 1.96 4.64 -18.44
CA PHE A 15 1.53 3.35 -17.86
C PHE A 15 2.02 3.08 -16.42
N SER A 16 3.08 3.72 -15.99
CA SER A 16 3.67 3.47 -14.67
C SER A 16 3.77 4.72 -13.79
N ASP A 17 3.14 5.82 -14.18
CA ASP A 17 3.34 7.09 -13.48
C ASP A 17 2.80 7.07 -12.05
N SER A 18 1.64 6.45 -11.84
CA SER A 18 1.04 6.31 -10.51
C SER A 18 1.90 5.47 -9.57
N ILE A 19 2.50 4.37 -10.06
CA ILE A 19 3.37 3.53 -9.22
C ILE A 19 4.69 4.21 -8.87
N PHE A 20 5.29 4.97 -9.79
CA PHE A 20 6.49 5.76 -9.49
C PHE A 20 6.23 6.82 -8.42
N LYS A 21 5.07 7.48 -8.49
CA LYS A 21 4.64 8.43 -7.46
C LYS A 21 4.38 7.76 -6.12
N SER A 22 3.81 6.55 -6.12
CA SER A 22 3.63 5.75 -4.91
C SER A 22 4.98 5.40 -4.27
N TYR A 23 5.93 4.91 -5.04
CA TYR A 23 7.29 4.62 -4.54
C TYR A 23 8.01 5.87 -4.03
N LEU A 24 7.83 7.01 -4.71
CA LEU A 24 8.37 8.27 -4.23
C LEU A 24 7.77 8.65 -2.88
N ALA A 25 6.46 8.52 -2.73
CA ALA A 25 5.79 8.81 -1.47
C ALA A 25 6.31 7.91 -0.33
N GLU A 26 6.43 6.60 -0.57
CA GLU A 26 7.01 5.66 0.42
C GLU A 26 8.45 6.02 0.78
N ALA A 27 9.30 6.32 -0.21
CA ALA A 27 10.69 6.69 0.01
C ALA A 27 10.82 7.97 0.85
N LEU A 28 10.00 8.97 0.58
CA LEU A 28 9.95 10.20 1.35
C LEU A 28 9.43 9.96 2.77
N LEU A 29 8.45 9.09 2.93
CA LEU A 29 7.92 8.71 4.23
C LEU A 29 8.98 8.00 5.09
N MET A 30 9.78 7.11 4.50
CA MET A 30 10.90 6.44 5.18
C MET A 30 11.97 7.45 5.62
N ARG A 31 12.16 8.53 4.89
CA ARG A 31 13.07 9.63 5.24
C ARG A 31 12.47 10.64 6.20
N ARG A 32 11.23 10.41 6.64
CA ARG A 32 10.47 11.33 7.50
C ARG A 32 10.17 12.69 6.85
N GLU A 33 10.16 12.73 5.53
CA GLU A 33 9.77 13.90 4.72
C GLU A 33 8.25 13.87 4.46
N MET A 34 7.46 14.12 5.51
CA MET A 34 6.01 13.96 5.51
C MET A 34 5.31 14.79 4.42
N GLU A 35 5.63 16.08 4.34
CA GLU A 35 5.02 16.98 3.35
C GLU A 35 5.31 16.52 1.92
N GLY A 36 6.53 16.07 1.66
CA GLY A 36 6.92 15.52 0.36
C GLY A 36 6.17 14.23 0.03
N ALA A 37 5.99 13.36 1.01
CA ALA A 37 5.26 12.10 0.85
C ALA A 37 3.77 12.37 0.54
N GLU A 38 3.15 13.28 1.27
CA GLU A 38 1.76 13.69 1.03
C GLU A 38 1.58 14.32 -0.36
N ALA A 39 2.47 15.22 -0.75
CA ALA A 39 2.44 15.86 -2.07
C ALA A 39 2.58 14.83 -3.20
N ALA A 40 3.52 13.90 -3.09
CA ALA A 40 3.72 12.84 -4.09
C ALA A 40 2.49 11.92 -4.20
N LEU A 41 1.85 11.59 -3.09
CA LEU A 41 0.64 10.79 -3.08
C LEU A 41 -0.55 11.53 -3.69
N GLN A 42 -0.74 12.80 -3.38
CA GLN A 42 -1.76 13.63 -4.00
C GLN A 42 -1.58 13.73 -5.51
N ASP A 43 -0.36 13.90 -5.99
CA ASP A 43 -0.03 13.88 -7.42
C ASP A 43 -0.39 12.54 -8.07
N ALA A 44 -0.17 11.42 -7.37
CA ALA A 44 -0.54 10.09 -7.85
C ALA A 44 -2.06 9.94 -7.99
N PHE A 45 -2.84 10.33 -6.98
CA PHE A 45 -4.29 10.30 -7.05
C PHE A 45 -4.83 11.22 -8.16
N ALA A 46 -4.29 12.43 -8.29
CA ALA A 46 -4.66 13.35 -9.36
C ALA A 46 -4.37 12.78 -10.76
N PHE A 47 -3.27 12.05 -10.91
CA PHE A 47 -2.94 11.34 -12.15
C PHE A 47 -3.98 10.25 -12.47
N VAL A 48 -4.37 9.45 -11.48
CA VAL A 48 -5.42 8.42 -11.64
C VAL A 48 -6.74 9.05 -12.07
N GLU A 49 -7.14 10.16 -11.47
CA GLU A 49 -8.37 10.88 -11.84
C GLU A 49 -8.35 11.37 -13.29
N ARG A 50 -7.21 11.94 -13.74
CA ARG A 50 -7.07 12.45 -15.10
C ARG A 50 -6.94 11.37 -16.16
N SER A 51 -6.18 10.31 -15.87
CA SER A 51 -5.85 9.26 -16.85
C SER A 51 -6.86 8.11 -16.88
N GLY A 52 -7.60 7.89 -15.78
CA GLY A 52 -8.44 6.70 -15.60
C GLY A 52 -7.63 5.43 -15.31
N GLU A 53 -6.30 5.51 -15.18
CA GLU A 53 -5.44 4.39 -14.86
C GLU A 53 -5.66 3.99 -13.38
N ARG A 54 -6.10 2.75 -13.14
CA ARG A 54 -6.47 2.28 -11.80
C ARG A 54 -5.65 1.07 -11.33
N PHE A 55 -4.70 0.64 -12.12
CA PHE A 55 -3.96 -0.59 -11.87
C PHE A 55 -3.25 -0.57 -10.50
N TRP A 56 -2.69 0.58 -10.12
CA TRP A 56 -1.94 0.76 -8.87
C TRP A 56 -2.74 1.46 -7.77
N LEU A 57 -4.03 1.67 -7.98
CA LEU A 57 -4.86 2.43 -7.03
C LEU A 57 -4.88 1.81 -5.63
N ALA A 58 -4.88 0.48 -5.55
CA ALA A 58 -4.79 -0.23 -4.27
C ALA A 58 -3.54 0.17 -3.48
N ASP A 59 -2.39 0.25 -4.15
CA ASP A 59 -1.13 0.63 -3.49
C ASP A 59 -1.12 2.10 -3.04
N LEU A 60 -1.78 2.98 -3.78
CA LEU A 60 -1.94 4.39 -3.36
C LEU A 60 -2.73 4.50 -2.05
N TYR A 61 -3.83 3.76 -1.91
CA TYR A 61 -4.58 3.73 -0.66
C TYR A 61 -3.76 3.12 0.49
N ARG A 62 -2.98 2.08 0.21
CA ARG A 62 -2.08 1.51 1.22
C ARG A 62 -1.07 2.55 1.71
N VAL A 63 -0.44 3.28 0.82
CA VAL A 63 0.54 4.34 1.19
C VAL A 63 -0.15 5.48 1.94
N ASP A 64 -1.37 5.85 1.58
CA ASP A 64 -2.16 6.83 2.34
C ASP A 64 -2.40 6.37 3.78
N GLY A 65 -2.72 5.10 3.99
CA GLY A 65 -2.83 4.51 5.32
C GLY A 65 -1.53 4.58 6.11
N GLN A 66 -0.39 4.31 5.48
CA GLN A 66 0.92 4.43 6.11
C GLN A 66 1.25 5.88 6.50
N ILE A 67 0.90 6.85 5.66
CA ILE A 67 1.04 8.28 5.98
C ILE A 67 0.20 8.63 7.21
N ALA A 68 -1.07 8.19 7.26
CA ALA A 68 -1.96 8.43 8.40
C ALA A 68 -1.37 7.93 9.72
N LEU A 69 -0.68 6.78 9.70
CA LEU A 69 -0.03 6.22 10.91
C LEU A 69 1.21 7.00 11.36
N ARG A 70 1.88 7.70 10.44
CA ARG A 70 3.16 8.39 10.72
C ARG A 70 3.02 9.89 10.95
N ARG A 71 1.80 10.43 10.87
CA ARG A 71 1.55 11.83 11.24
C ARG A 71 1.82 12.04 12.73
N PRO A 72 2.18 13.28 13.14
CA PRO A 72 2.34 13.61 14.57
C PRO A 72 1.10 13.25 15.38
N GLU A 73 -0.09 13.53 14.84
CA GLU A 73 -1.36 13.01 15.32
C GLU A 73 -1.74 11.77 14.52
N THR A 74 -1.38 10.61 15.05
CA THR A 74 -1.64 9.32 14.42
C THR A 74 -3.14 9.10 14.24
N ASP A 75 -3.57 8.89 13.00
CA ASP A 75 -4.96 8.62 12.66
C ASP A 75 -5.14 7.13 12.29
N ARG A 76 -5.38 6.31 13.30
CA ARG A 76 -5.55 4.86 13.14
C ARG A 76 -6.84 4.50 12.42
N GLU A 77 -7.92 5.23 12.65
CA GLU A 77 -9.20 4.98 11.98
C GLU A 77 -9.09 5.24 10.48
N ARG A 78 -8.46 6.32 10.09
CA ARG A 78 -8.16 6.62 8.69
C ARG A 78 -7.24 5.57 8.07
N ALA A 79 -6.19 5.18 8.78
CA ALA A 79 -5.26 4.16 8.30
C ALA A 79 -5.97 2.84 8.04
N GLU A 80 -6.79 2.39 8.97
CA GLU A 80 -7.61 1.17 8.82
C GLU A 80 -8.53 1.27 7.60
N ALA A 81 -9.26 2.38 7.46
CA ALA A 81 -10.14 2.60 6.32
C ALA A 81 -9.37 2.57 4.99
N CYS A 82 -8.18 3.17 4.93
CA CYS A 82 -7.32 3.14 3.74
C CYS A 82 -6.84 1.72 3.41
N PHE A 83 -6.40 0.94 4.40
CA PHE A 83 -5.96 -0.44 4.18
C PHE A 83 -7.11 -1.35 3.74
N LEU A 84 -8.29 -1.21 4.34
CA LEU A 84 -9.48 -1.95 3.91
C LEU A 84 -9.86 -1.60 2.46
N LYS A 85 -9.79 -0.33 2.09
CA LYS A 85 -10.06 0.12 0.71
C LYS A 85 -9.03 -0.45 -0.27
N ALA A 86 -7.76 -0.47 0.11
CA ALA A 86 -6.70 -1.07 -0.68
C ALA A 86 -6.95 -2.57 -0.92
N ILE A 87 -7.34 -3.31 0.12
CA ILE A 87 -7.66 -4.74 0.03
C ILE A 87 -8.85 -4.96 -0.90
N GLU A 88 -9.93 -4.20 -0.74
CA GLU A 88 -11.13 -4.27 -1.58
C GLU A 88 -10.79 -4.10 -3.07
N ILE A 89 -10.02 -3.06 -3.39
CA ILE A 89 -9.62 -2.76 -4.77
C ILE A 89 -8.72 -3.88 -5.33
N ALA A 90 -7.70 -4.29 -4.59
CA ALA A 90 -6.78 -5.33 -5.02
C ALA A 90 -7.49 -6.67 -5.21
N HIS A 91 -8.42 -7.02 -4.32
CA HIS A 91 -9.24 -8.23 -4.44
C HIS A 91 -10.08 -8.20 -5.71
N GLY A 92 -10.78 -7.10 -5.98
CA GLY A 92 -11.59 -6.92 -7.20
C GLY A 92 -10.78 -6.96 -8.49
N GLN A 93 -9.51 -6.59 -8.44
CA GLN A 93 -8.58 -6.65 -9.57
C GLN A 93 -7.84 -7.99 -9.66
N GLU A 94 -8.07 -8.92 -8.74
CA GLU A 94 -7.30 -10.17 -8.60
C GLU A 94 -5.78 -9.94 -8.42
N ALA A 95 -5.41 -8.76 -7.91
CA ALA A 95 -4.02 -8.36 -7.67
C ALA A 95 -3.51 -8.90 -6.31
N ARG A 96 -3.31 -10.21 -6.22
CA ARG A 96 -3.05 -10.94 -4.98
C ARG A 96 -1.88 -10.39 -4.16
N MET A 97 -0.81 -9.94 -4.82
CA MET A 97 0.35 -9.39 -4.12
C MET A 97 0.08 -8.01 -3.51
N LEU A 98 -0.71 -7.17 -4.19
CA LEU A 98 -1.15 -5.89 -3.64
C LEU A 98 -2.15 -6.10 -2.48
N GLU A 99 -3.05 -7.06 -2.62
CA GLU A 99 -3.98 -7.48 -1.56
C GLU A 99 -3.21 -7.94 -0.31
N LEU A 100 -2.22 -8.82 -0.48
CA LEU A 100 -1.38 -9.31 0.61
C LEU A 100 -0.61 -8.19 1.31
N ARG A 101 -0.04 -7.27 0.55
CA ARG A 101 0.73 -6.15 1.08
C ARG A 101 -0.14 -5.25 1.96
N ALA A 102 -1.32 -4.88 1.50
CA ALA A 102 -2.27 -4.07 2.26
C ALA A 102 -2.82 -4.82 3.49
N ALA A 103 -3.14 -6.09 3.34
CA ALA A 103 -3.60 -6.94 4.45
C ALA A 103 -2.53 -7.12 5.53
N THR A 104 -1.26 -7.22 5.15
CA THR A 104 -0.14 -7.29 6.10
C THR A 104 -0.02 -6.01 6.93
N ASP A 105 -0.15 -4.85 6.29
CA ASP A 105 -0.14 -3.56 6.99
C ASP A 105 -1.34 -3.43 7.95
N LEU A 106 -2.53 -3.87 7.52
CA LEU A 106 -3.73 -3.88 8.37
C LEU A 106 -3.59 -4.83 9.56
N ALA A 107 -3.11 -6.03 9.32
CA ALA A 107 -2.88 -7.03 10.37
C ALA A 107 -1.90 -6.53 11.44
N ARG A 108 -0.86 -5.83 11.00
CA ARG A 108 0.11 -5.18 11.91
C ARG A 108 -0.56 -4.10 12.74
N LEU A 109 -1.37 -3.24 12.11
CA LEU A 109 -2.13 -2.19 12.80
C LEU A 109 -3.06 -2.79 13.87
N TRP A 110 -3.81 -3.82 13.54
CA TRP A 110 -4.71 -4.48 14.49
C TRP A 110 -3.96 -5.09 15.67
N ARG A 111 -2.85 -5.77 15.40
CA ARG A 111 -2.01 -6.35 16.45
C ARG A 111 -1.48 -5.29 17.41
N GLU A 112 -0.92 -4.20 16.88
CA GLU A 112 -0.34 -3.12 17.68
C GLU A 112 -1.40 -2.34 18.46
N ALA A 113 -2.59 -2.22 17.92
CA ALA A 113 -3.71 -1.54 18.57
C ALA A 113 -4.43 -2.42 19.60
N GLY A 114 -4.14 -3.73 19.65
CA GLY A 114 -4.91 -4.68 20.46
C GLY A 114 -6.38 -4.76 19.99
N ALA A 115 -6.61 -4.60 18.69
CA ALA A 115 -7.95 -4.60 18.11
C ALA A 115 -8.63 -5.97 18.28
N PRO A 116 -9.97 -6.02 18.35
CA PRO A 116 -10.70 -7.28 18.46
C PRO A 116 -10.66 -8.14 17.20
N ASN A 117 -10.25 -7.56 16.08
CA ASN A 117 -10.12 -8.23 14.79
C ASN A 117 -8.97 -9.23 14.80
N ASP A 118 -9.15 -10.35 14.12
CA ASP A 118 -8.16 -11.42 14.06
C ASP A 118 -7.24 -11.25 12.83
N PRO A 119 -5.97 -10.83 13.03
CA PRO A 119 -5.01 -10.69 11.93
C PRO A 119 -4.75 -12.01 11.18
N ARG A 120 -4.83 -13.15 11.87
CA ARG A 120 -4.62 -14.48 11.28
C ARG A 120 -5.74 -14.81 10.30
N ALA A 121 -6.99 -14.59 10.71
CA ALA A 121 -8.16 -14.82 9.87
C ALA A 121 -8.15 -13.95 8.60
N LEU A 122 -7.51 -12.77 8.65
CA LEU A 122 -7.31 -11.91 7.49
C LEU A 122 -6.23 -12.46 6.55
N LEU A 123 -5.05 -12.83 7.07
CA LEU A 123 -3.87 -13.12 6.26
C LEU A 123 -3.84 -14.54 5.68
N GLU A 124 -4.28 -15.54 6.43
CA GLU A 124 -4.18 -16.94 6.00
C GLU A 124 -4.89 -17.24 4.68
N PRO A 125 -6.15 -16.79 4.44
CA PRO A 125 -6.81 -17.03 3.17
C PRO A 125 -6.14 -16.35 1.99
N ILE A 126 -5.59 -15.15 2.18
CA ILE A 126 -4.88 -14.39 1.14
C ILE A 126 -3.58 -15.11 0.77
N LEU A 127 -2.80 -15.55 1.75
CA LEU A 127 -1.59 -16.32 1.53
C LEU A 127 -1.86 -17.65 0.82
N ALA A 128 -2.92 -18.34 1.21
CA ALA A 128 -3.31 -19.62 0.61
C ALA A 128 -3.71 -19.46 -0.87
N ALA A 129 -4.20 -18.30 -1.28
CA ALA A 129 -4.58 -18.01 -2.66
C ALA A 129 -3.41 -17.61 -3.56
N ILE A 130 -2.21 -17.42 -3.00
CA ILE A 130 -1.01 -17.06 -3.76
C ILE A 130 -0.28 -18.33 -4.17
N GLU A 131 -0.16 -18.53 -5.47
CA GLU A 131 0.64 -19.60 -6.06
C GLU A 131 2.01 -19.06 -6.47
N GLY A 132 3.06 -19.66 -5.95
CA GLY A 132 4.43 -19.19 -6.18
C GLY A 132 4.78 -17.97 -5.35
N GLY A 133 5.91 -17.34 -5.63
CA GLY A 133 6.32 -16.11 -4.97
C GLY A 133 6.71 -16.24 -3.49
N GLU A 134 6.94 -17.47 -2.99
CA GLU A 134 7.30 -17.74 -1.59
C GLU A 134 8.55 -17.02 -1.12
N THR A 135 9.42 -16.68 -2.05
CA THR A 135 10.66 -15.94 -1.77
C THR A 135 10.49 -14.43 -1.86
N THR A 136 9.31 -13.93 -2.24
CA THR A 136 9.06 -12.50 -2.32
C THR A 136 9.08 -11.86 -0.94
N ARG A 137 9.44 -10.59 -0.91
CA ARG A 137 9.45 -9.80 0.34
C ARG A 137 8.07 -9.77 1.00
N ASP A 138 7.01 -9.61 0.22
CA ASP A 138 5.66 -9.47 0.74
C ASP A 138 5.17 -10.77 1.40
N VAL A 139 5.42 -11.93 0.78
CA VAL A 139 5.08 -13.23 1.37
C VAL A 139 5.89 -13.50 2.64
N ARG A 140 7.19 -13.21 2.61
CA ARG A 140 8.04 -13.36 3.80
C ARG A 140 7.57 -12.48 4.96
N ASN A 141 7.23 -11.23 4.68
CA ASN A 141 6.74 -10.30 5.70
C ASN A 141 5.41 -10.77 6.33
N ALA A 142 4.49 -11.25 5.50
CA ALA A 142 3.21 -11.77 5.97
C ALA A 142 3.39 -13.02 6.85
N ARG A 143 4.23 -13.95 6.42
CA ARG A 143 4.55 -15.18 7.19
C ARG A 143 5.26 -14.86 8.50
N ALA A 144 6.21 -13.92 8.49
CA ALA A 144 6.89 -13.47 9.69
C ALA A 144 5.91 -12.87 10.71
N LEU A 145 4.98 -12.03 10.23
CA LEU A 145 3.93 -11.45 11.07
C LEU A 145 3.03 -12.54 11.69
N LEU A 146 2.62 -13.53 10.89
CA LEU A 146 1.81 -14.66 11.39
C LEU A 146 2.55 -15.49 12.46
N ALA A 147 3.86 -15.66 12.31
CA ALA A 147 4.68 -16.37 13.30
C ALA A 147 4.77 -15.62 14.64
N GLU A 148 4.64 -14.31 14.64
CA GLU A 148 4.63 -13.48 15.85
C GLU A 148 3.26 -13.42 16.54
N ILE A 149 2.19 -13.82 15.86
CA ILE A 149 0.82 -13.86 16.39
C ILE A 149 0.59 -15.23 17.03
N VAL A 150 0.58 -15.23 18.31
CA VAL A 150 0.36 -16.45 19.11
C VAL A 150 -1.10 -16.61 19.49
#